data_384497d5dc6956b3a0945484ba5309e0
#
_entry.id   384497d5dc6956b3a0945484ba5309e0
#
_cell.length_a   1.000
_cell.length_b   1.000
_cell.length_c   1.000
_cell.angle_alpha   90.00
_cell.angle_beta   90.00
_cell.angle_gamma   90.00
#
_symmetry.space_group_name_H-M   'P 1'
#
loop_
_entity.id
_entity.type
_entity.pdbx_description
1 polymer ?
#
loop_
_entity_poly.entity_id
_entity_poly.type
_entity_poly.pdbx_seq_one_letter_code
_entity_poly.pdbx_strand_id
1 'polypeptide(L)'
;TEFRRVLFRSGTLSDGGYLIDIMNKVGYDFAVPGNHEFDYRMPRFLELAGKLDCGYYSCNFTSLATGKPVFAPYKMFSYGDTQVAFVGICTPESFTKSSPAYFQDGAGNYLYGFCEDNTGEALYSRIQETVDAARAAGADYIIAVGHLGENGITERWSSDRVVAATSGIDALIDGHSHETVPAKMVKNKEGREILITQTGTKLENIGKMTIKTDGTIKAELVAQVPGDSPQVEYTVRKGDSLSRIAKRELGSYDRWTELYAANRSLITDPDLLRTGMKLVIPGSVLINAEGKAVDYATDAYIKGIEKQYQETLKVVLGYSDYNLTTLNPATGQRAIRNAETNLGDLTADAYRMVLGADIGLSNGGGIRADIKTGNITYNDTLAVFPYGNMGCVVEATGRQIRDALEMASRNYPEESGGFLQVSGLTYRIDPSVPSGVKVDDKGNFIKVDGAYRVADILVDGEPLDLDRIYTVASHNYMLKEGGDGMVMFGGCNVIQDDVMVDVDILSAYINNQLGGSVGADYAEPAGQGRIVIR
;
A
#
# COMPACT_ATOMS: atom_id res chain seq x y z
N THR A 1 -17.59 -0.37 0.16
CA THR A 1 -16.96 0.97 -0.04
C THR A 1 -16.48 1.59 1.28
N GLU A 2 -17.19 1.42 2.39
CA GLU A 2 -16.79 1.94 3.71
C GLU A 2 -15.61 1.19 4.30
N PHE A 3 -15.57 -0.13 4.20
CA PHE A 3 -14.48 -0.97 4.69
C PHE A 3 -13.10 -0.57 4.10
N ARG A 4 -13.03 -0.20 2.82
CA ARG A 4 -11.83 0.30 2.14
C ARG A 4 -11.30 1.60 2.73
N ARG A 5 -12.21 2.52 3.05
CA ARG A 5 -11.84 3.82 3.63
C ARG A 5 -11.26 3.67 5.03
N VAL A 6 -11.79 2.73 5.81
CA VAL A 6 -11.36 2.50 7.21
C VAL A 6 -10.00 1.83 7.29
N LEU A 7 -9.69 0.82 6.45
CA LEU A 7 -8.41 0.13 6.49
C LEU A 7 -7.22 1.07 6.24
N PHE A 8 -7.28 1.91 5.20
CA PHE A 8 -6.21 2.87 4.94
C PHE A 8 -6.05 3.92 6.05
N ARG A 9 -7.17 4.41 6.60
CA ARG A 9 -7.16 5.43 7.66
C ARG A 9 -6.81 4.87 9.02
N SER A 10 -7.25 3.66 9.34
CA SER A 10 -6.92 3.03 10.63
C SER A 10 -5.43 2.73 10.74
N GLY A 11 -4.71 2.52 9.63
CA GLY A 11 -3.26 2.43 9.59
C GLY A 11 -2.63 3.68 10.19
N THR A 12 -2.88 4.85 9.61
CA THR A 12 -2.34 6.13 10.05
C THR A 12 -2.77 6.52 11.47
N LEU A 13 -4.03 6.26 11.84
CA LEU A 13 -4.56 6.60 13.16
C LEU A 13 -3.98 5.78 14.32
N SER A 14 -3.27 4.69 14.04
CA SER A 14 -2.75 3.77 15.06
C SER A 14 -1.35 3.24 14.75
N ASP A 15 -0.65 3.86 13.79
CA ASP A 15 0.63 3.37 13.29
C ASP A 15 0.58 1.86 12.99
N GLY A 16 -0.43 1.43 12.23
CA GLY A 16 -0.68 0.06 11.81
C GLY A 16 -1.41 -0.84 12.84
N GLY A 17 -1.60 -0.41 14.09
CA GLY A 17 -2.15 -1.25 15.16
C GLY A 17 -3.53 -1.81 14.85
N TYR A 18 -4.46 -0.98 14.39
CA TYR A 18 -5.81 -1.41 14.02
C TYR A 18 -5.85 -2.41 12.87
N LEU A 19 -4.88 -2.35 11.94
CA LEU A 19 -4.78 -3.32 10.84
C LEU A 19 -4.46 -4.71 11.37
N ILE A 20 -3.51 -4.82 12.30
CA ILE A 20 -3.15 -6.10 12.95
C ILE A 20 -4.35 -6.66 13.71
N ASP A 21 -5.07 -5.82 14.47
CA ASP A 21 -6.27 -6.25 15.18
C ASP A 21 -7.37 -6.77 14.22
N ILE A 22 -7.54 -6.12 13.06
CA ILE A 22 -8.49 -6.55 12.03
C ILE A 22 -8.03 -7.87 11.39
N MET A 23 -6.75 -8.01 11.06
CA MET A 23 -6.20 -9.26 10.52
C MET A 23 -6.39 -10.43 11.47
N ASN A 24 -6.14 -10.24 12.78
CA ASN A 24 -6.38 -11.25 13.82
C ASN A 24 -7.87 -11.60 13.92
N LYS A 25 -8.77 -10.61 13.84
CA LYS A 25 -10.24 -10.84 13.87
C LYS A 25 -10.74 -11.58 12.63
N VAL A 26 -10.20 -11.29 11.47
CA VAL A 26 -10.51 -12.01 10.21
C VAL A 26 -9.97 -13.43 10.25
N GLY A 27 -8.92 -13.69 11.02
CA GLY A 27 -8.31 -15.01 11.17
C GLY A 27 -7.40 -15.37 10.01
N TYR A 28 -6.44 -14.48 9.69
CA TYR A 28 -5.41 -14.81 8.71
C TYR A 28 -4.57 -16.00 9.19
N ASP A 29 -4.19 -16.87 8.27
CA ASP A 29 -3.33 -18.04 8.53
C ASP A 29 -1.87 -17.83 8.14
N PHE A 30 -1.62 -16.84 7.26
CA PHE A 30 -0.32 -16.54 6.69
C PHE A 30 -0.26 -15.09 6.20
N ALA A 31 0.84 -14.39 6.45
CA ALA A 31 1.06 -13.03 5.95
C ALA A 31 2.51 -12.84 5.47
N VAL A 32 2.68 -11.99 4.46
CA VAL A 32 3.99 -11.59 3.90
C VAL A 32 4.13 -10.09 4.06
N PRO A 33 5.30 -9.56 4.48
CA PRO A 33 5.52 -8.13 4.49
C PRO A 33 5.54 -7.57 3.07
N GLY A 34 4.78 -6.49 2.82
CA GLY A 34 4.98 -5.62 1.69
C GLY A 34 5.89 -4.45 2.05
N ASN A 35 6.08 -3.50 1.12
CA ASN A 35 6.88 -2.30 1.39
C ASN A 35 6.24 -1.37 2.44
N HIS A 36 4.92 -1.35 2.54
CA HIS A 36 4.20 -0.47 3.47
C HIS A 36 4.17 -0.96 4.93
N GLU A 37 4.58 -2.19 5.23
CA GLU A 37 4.80 -2.65 6.59
C GLU A 37 5.91 -1.85 7.30
N PHE A 38 6.82 -1.24 6.55
CA PHE A 38 7.94 -0.48 7.07
C PHE A 38 7.66 1.02 7.27
N ASP A 39 6.53 1.54 6.83
CA ASP A 39 6.20 2.98 6.84
C ASP A 39 6.28 3.63 8.23
N TYR A 40 6.01 2.85 9.28
CA TYR A 40 6.13 3.30 10.67
C TYR A 40 7.46 2.90 11.32
N ARG A 41 8.50 2.64 10.50
CA ARG A 41 9.87 2.27 10.91
C ARG A 41 9.99 0.86 11.48
N MET A 42 11.20 0.32 11.44
CA MET A 42 11.50 -1.06 11.87
C MET A 42 11.05 -1.40 13.30
N PRO A 43 11.29 -0.56 14.33
CA PRO A 43 10.87 -0.91 15.69
C PRO A 43 9.37 -1.13 15.81
N ARG A 44 8.57 -0.29 15.15
CA ARG A 44 7.10 -0.41 15.14
C ARG A 44 6.63 -1.63 14.35
N PHE A 45 7.21 -1.88 13.19
CA PHE A 45 6.89 -3.07 12.40
C PHE A 45 7.16 -4.36 13.19
N LEU A 46 8.32 -4.49 13.83
CA LEU A 46 8.67 -5.67 14.64
C LEU A 46 7.74 -5.84 15.86
N GLU A 47 7.32 -4.74 16.49
CA GLU A 47 6.30 -4.76 17.55
C GLU A 47 4.96 -5.31 17.02
N LEU A 48 4.51 -4.81 15.88
CA LEU A 48 3.25 -5.23 15.24
C LEU A 48 3.32 -6.69 14.77
N ALA A 49 4.45 -7.10 14.20
CA ALA A 49 4.68 -8.48 13.78
C ALA A 49 4.55 -9.46 14.96
N GLY A 50 5.00 -9.05 16.16
CA GLY A 50 4.82 -9.83 17.39
C GLY A 50 3.37 -9.91 17.90
N LYS A 51 2.47 -9.07 17.39
CA LYS A 51 1.04 -9.06 17.74
C LYS A 51 0.15 -9.74 16.69
N LEU A 52 0.69 -10.07 15.52
CA LEU A 52 -0.06 -10.75 14.46
C LEU A 52 -0.12 -12.25 14.76
N ASP A 53 -1.31 -12.78 15.00
CA ASP A 53 -1.55 -14.17 15.44
C ASP A 53 -0.98 -15.20 14.45
N CYS A 54 -1.12 -14.98 13.13
CA CYS A 54 -0.57 -15.89 12.13
C CYS A 54 0.94 -15.75 11.93
N GLY A 55 1.52 -14.60 12.31
CA GLY A 55 2.89 -14.19 12.04
C GLY A 55 3.15 -13.77 10.59
N TYR A 56 4.25 -13.03 10.38
CA TYR A 56 4.80 -12.75 9.06
C TYR A 56 5.80 -13.83 8.63
N TYR A 57 5.89 -14.07 7.32
CA TYR A 57 6.81 -15.01 6.69
C TYR A 57 7.55 -14.35 5.55
N SER A 58 8.88 -14.51 5.48
CA SER A 58 9.67 -14.03 4.34
C SER A 58 11.00 -14.77 4.27
N CYS A 59 11.31 -15.34 3.10
CA CYS A 59 12.58 -16.02 2.89
C CYS A 59 13.74 -15.05 2.64
N ASN A 60 13.45 -13.85 2.12
CA ASN A 60 14.46 -12.91 1.64
C ASN A 60 14.59 -11.62 2.45
N PHE A 61 13.69 -11.30 3.38
CA PHE A 61 13.90 -10.21 4.33
C PHE A 61 14.87 -10.68 5.42
N THR A 62 16.10 -10.18 5.38
CA THR A 62 17.24 -10.71 6.14
C THR A 62 17.88 -9.68 7.06
N SER A 63 18.41 -10.14 8.19
CA SER A 63 19.34 -9.37 9.00
C SER A 63 20.74 -9.48 8.40
N LEU A 64 21.36 -8.37 8.01
CA LEU A 64 22.70 -8.37 7.43
C LEU A 64 23.79 -8.78 8.44
N ALA A 65 23.54 -8.58 9.74
CA ALA A 65 24.47 -9.03 10.79
C ALA A 65 24.58 -10.56 10.88
N THR A 66 23.51 -11.29 10.54
CA THR A 66 23.46 -12.77 10.68
C THR A 66 23.36 -13.48 9.33
N GLY A 67 22.99 -12.79 8.25
CA GLY A 67 22.66 -13.35 6.94
C GLY A 67 21.40 -14.22 6.93
N LYS A 68 20.64 -14.25 8.04
CA LYS A 68 19.43 -15.09 8.19
C LYS A 68 18.17 -14.28 7.97
N PRO A 69 17.08 -14.90 7.48
CA PRO A 69 15.77 -14.28 7.42
C PRO A 69 15.32 -13.78 8.80
N VAL A 70 14.66 -12.62 8.86
CA VAL A 70 14.09 -12.03 10.08
C VAL A 70 12.88 -12.82 10.56
N PHE A 71 12.10 -13.35 9.62
CA PHE A 71 10.93 -14.21 9.87
C PHE A 71 11.18 -15.62 9.35
N ALA A 72 10.33 -16.58 9.76
CA ALA A 72 10.35 -17.90 9.16
C ALA A 72 10.13 -17.80 7.62
N PRO A 73 10.91 -18.55 6.81
CA PRO A 73 10.84 -18.42 5.35
C PRO A 73 9.58 -19.01 4.74
N TYR A 74 8.97 -20.00 5.38
CA TYR A 74 7.74 -20.66 4.95
C TYR A 74 6.98 -21.26 6.14
N LYS A 75 5.71 -21.65 5.90
CA LYS A 75 4.86 -22.38 6.83
C LYS A 75 4.25 -23.59 6.13
N MET A 76 4.25 -24.74 6.81
CA MET A 76 3.61 -25.96 6.32
C MET A 76 2.20 -26.07 6.87
N PHE A 77 1.24 -26.43 6.00
CA PHE A 77 -0.12 -26.76 6.37
C PHE A 77 -0.48 -28.15 5.90
N SER A 78 -1.20 -28.90 6.74
CA SER A 78 -1.66 -30.25 6.47
C SER A 78 -3.16 -30.25 6.13
N TYR A 79 -3.50 -30.79 4.99
CA TYR A 79 -4.88 -30.99 4.54
C TYR A 79 -5.12 -32.49 4.30
N GLY A 80 -5.51 -33.20 5.36
CA GLY A 80 -5.48 -34.65 5.37
C GLY A 80 -4.04 -35.16 5.23
N ASP A 81 -3.78 -35.98 4.24
CA ASP A 81 -2.44 -36.52 3.95
C ASP A 81 -1.58 -35.57 3.08
N THR A 82 -2.15 -34.48 2.59
CA THR A 82 -1.45 -33.53 1.71
C THR A 82 -0.78 -32.41 2.52
N GLN A 83 0.51 -32.20 2.27
CA GLN A 83 1.32 -31.14 2.86
C GLN A 83 1.50 -30.00 1.87
N VAL A 84 1.08 -28.78 2.25
CA VAL A 84 1.23 -27.57 1.42
C VAL A 84 2.13 -26.58 2.13
N ALA A 85 3.25 -26.23 1.50
CA ALA A 85 4.12 -25.17 2.00
C ALA A 85 3.72 -23.81 1.38
N PHE A 86 3.55 -22.80 2.21
CA PHE A 86 3.44 -21.42 1.78
C PHE A 86 4.77 -20.71 2.02
N VAL A 87 5.40 -20.20 0.96
CA VAL A 87 6.71 -19.52 0.99
C VAL A 87 6.49 -18.02 0.85
N GLY A 88 6.95 -17.22 1.82
CA GLY A 88 6.82 -15.77 1.80
C GLY A 88 7.96 -15.09 1.03
N ILE A 89 7.63 -14.11 0.19
CA ILE A 89 8.62 -13.34 -0.60
C ILE A 89 8.27 -11.85 -0.53
N CYS A 90 9.18 -11.04 0.04
CA CYS A 90 9.07 -9.59 0.09
C CYS A 90 9.81 -8.95 -1.09
N THR A 91 9.32 -7.83 -1.61
CA THR A 91 10.01 -7.13 -2.70
C THR A 91 11.28 -6.42 -2.23
N PRO A 92 12.40 -6.53 -2.97
CA PRO A 92 13.57 -5.69 -2.73
C PRO A 92 13.30 -4.19 -2.95
N GLU A 93 12.26 -3.81 -3.70
CA GLU A 93 11.84 -2.41 -3.82
C GLU A 93 11.44 -1.76 -2.49
N SER A 94 11.28 -2.54 -1.41
CA SER A 94 11.01 -2.02 -0.07
C SER A 94 12.04 -0.97 0.37
N PHE A 95 13.27 -1.03 -0.09
CA PHE A 95 14.27 0.01 0.20
C PHE A 95 13.84 1.39 -0.26
N THR A 96 13.29 1.51 -1.48
CA THR A 96 12.93 2.81 -2.10
C THR A 96 11.44 3.09 -2.07
N LYS A 97 10.60 2.06 -1.88
CA LYS A 97 9.14 2.19 -1.80
C LYS A 97 8.61 2.32 -0.38
N SER A 98 9.46 2.05 0.62
CA SER A 98 9.37 2.56 1.98
C SER A 98 10.44 3.65 2.12
N SER A 99 11.28 3.60 3.13
CA SER A 99 12.36 4.58 3.28
C SER A 99 13.69 3.88 3.52
N PRO A 100 14.76 4.13 2.70
CA PRO A 100 16.07 3.55 2.92
C PRO A 100 16.58 3.70 4.35
N ALA A 101 16.33 4.86 4.97
CA ALA A 101 16.74 5.18 6.33
C ALA A 101 16.16 4.23 7.39
N TYR A 102 15.00 3.60 7.13
CA TYR A 102 14.36 2.69 8.07
C TYR A 102 15.10 1.36 8.23
N PHE A 103 15.94 1.02 7.26
CA PHE A 103 16.75 -0.21 7.25
C PHE A 103 18.19 0.00 7.69
N GLN A 104 18.54 1.23 8.13
CA GLN A 104 19.88 1.66 8.49
C GLN A 104 20.01 1.92 9.99
N ASP A 105 21.27 1.93 10.49
CA ASP A 105 21.62 2.47 11.80
C ASP A 105 21.79 4.00 11.74
N GLY A 106 22.05 4.64 12.89
CA GLY A 106 22.29 6.08 12.97
C GLY A 106 23.54 6.59 12.24
N ALA A 107 24.39 5.70 11.72
CA ALA A 107 25.56 6.02 10.91
C ALA A 107 25.32 5.78 9.40
N GLY A 108 24.13 5.35 9.01
CA GLY A 108 23.74 5.07 7.62
C GLY A 108 24.13 3.67 7.12
N ASN A 109 24.60 2.77 8.00
CA ASN A 109 24.89 1.40 7.59
C ASN A 109 23.60 0.57 7.55
N TYR A 110 23.38 -0.18 6.48
CA TYR A 110 22.23 -1.06 6.39
C TYR A 110 22.31 -2.22 7.39
N LEU A 111 21.24 -2.42 8.14
CA LEU A 111 21.05 -3.51 9.09
C LEU A 111 20.27 -4.67 8.51
N TYR A 112 19.44 -4.38 7.48
CA TYR A 112 18.52 -5.32 6.84
C TYR A 112 18.71 -5.31 5.32
N GLY A 113 18.38 -6.43 4.68
CA GLY A 113 18.42 -6.62 3.23
C GLY A 113 17.26 -7.49 2.74
N PHE A 114 17.02 -7.48 1.43
CA PHE A 114 15.97 -8.26 0.77
C PHE A 114 16.52 -9.23 -0.27
N CYS A 115 17.79 -9.60 -0.17
CA CYS A 115 18.53 -10.36 -1.18
C CYS A 115 18.53 -9.63 -2.54
N GLU A 116 18.70 -8.32 -2.49
CA GLU A 116 18.80 -7.45 -3.65
C GLU A 116 20.18 -7.57 -4.33
N ASP A 117 20.19 -7.54 -5.66
CA ASP A 117 21.35 -7.32 -6.49
C ASP A 117 20.93 -6.74 -7.85
N ASN A 118 21.93 -6.42 -8.71
CA ASN A 118 21.67 -5.85 -10.04
C ASN A 118 21.18 -6.87 -11.07
N THR A 119 21.17 -8.17 -10.75
CA THR A 119 20.79 -9.26 -11.65
C THR A 119 19.48 -9.94 -11.26
N GLY A 120 19.13 -9.92 -9.97
CA GLY A 120 18.04 -10.68 -9.36
C GLY A 120 18.47 -12.06 -8.85
N GLU A 121 19.72 -12.49 -9.14
CA GLU A 121 20.20 -13.84 -8.80
C GLU A 121 20.23 -14.12 -7.30
N ALA A 122 20.55 -13.12 -6.47
CA ALA A 122 20.52 -13.26 -5.02
C ALA A 122 19.12 -13.59 -4.51
N LEU A 123 18.09 -12.93 -5.04
CA LEU A 123 16.69 -13.22 -4.73
C LEU A 123 16.28 -14.61 -5.21
N TYR A 124 16.57 -14.95 -6.48
CA TYR A 124 16.20 -16.25 -7.05
C TYR A 124 16.85 -17.41 -6.32
N SER A 125 18.14 -17.29 -5.98
CA SER A 125 18.87 -18.30 -5.22
C SER A 125 18.27 -18.52 -3.84
N ARG A 126 17.93 -17.45 -3.13
CA ARG A 126 17.29 -17.52 -1.80
C ARG A 126 15.91 -18.17 -1.86
N ILE A 127 15.11 -17.85 -2.88
CA ILE A 127 13.81 -18.49 -3.10
C ILE A 127 13.99 -19.97 -3.40
N GLN A 128 14.93 -20.33 -4.29
CA GLN A 128 15.19 -21.74 -4.64
C GLN A 128 15.64 -22.55 -3.43
N GLU A 129 16.58 -22.05 -2.61
CA GLU A 129 17.01 -22.68 -1.36
C GLU A 129 15.81 -22.96 -0.43
N THR A 130 14.87 -22.02 -0.36
CA THR A 130 13.67 -22.16 0.49
C THR A 130 12.70 -23.19 -0.06
N VAL A 131 12.48 -23.18 -1.38
CA VAL A 131 11.65 -24.17 -2.09
C VAL A 131 12.21 -25.58 -1.89
N ASP A 132 13.52 -25.76 -2.07
CA ASP A 132 14.19 -27.04 -1.90
C ASP A 132 14.10 -27.53 -0.44
N ALA A 133 14.25 -26.63 0.53
CA ALA A 133 14.09 -26.94 1.95
C ALA A 133 12.64 -27.36 2.29
N ALA A 134 11.64 -26.68 1.74
CA ALA A 134 10.23 -27.05 1.94
C ALA A 134 9.89 -28.41 1.31
N ARG A 135 10.42 -28.71 0.12
CA ARG A 135 10.30 -30.05 -0.52
C ARG A 135 10.97 -31.13 0.33
N ALA A 136 12.19 -30.88 0.79
CA ALA A 136 12.91 -31.81 1.67
C ALA A 136 12.19 -32.05 3.00
N ALA A 137 11.41 -31.08 3.48
CA ALA A 137 10.55 -31.20 4.66
C ALA A 137 9.23 -31.93 4.38
N GLY A 138 8.97 -32.38 3.13
CA GLY A 138 7.82 -33.20 2.77
C GLY A 138 6.64 -32.43 2.18
N ALA A 139 6.84 -31.23 1.63
CA ALA A 139 5.77 -30.50 0.95
C ALA A 139 5.37 -31.21 -0.36
N ASP A 140 4.09 -31.55 -0.52
CA ASP A 140 3.49 -32.04 -1.76
C ASP A 140 3.26 -30.88 -2.75
N TYR A 141 2.89 -29.70 -2.24
CA TYR A 141 2.71 -28.49 -3.01
C TYR A 141 3.45 -27.32 -2.36
N ILE A 142 3.97 -26.42 -3.19
CA ILE A 142 4.60 -25.15 -2.76
C ILE A 142 3.88 -23.99 -3.42
N ILE A 143 3.22 -23.18 -2.60
CA ILE A 143 2.56 -21.96 -3.01
C ILE A 143 3.43 -20.77 -2.56
N ALA A 144 4.02 -20.06 -3.50
CA ALA A 144 4.67 -18.81 -3.19
C ALA A 144 3.61 -17.72 -2.92
N VAL A 145 3.82 -16.93 -1.86
CA VAL A 145 3.03 -15.73 -1.57
C VAL A 145 4.00 -14.57 -1.64
N GLY A 146 3.86 -13.78 -2.69
CA GLY A 146 4.77 -12.71 -3.03
C GLY A 146 4.16 -11.32 -2.82
N HIS A 147 5.01 -10.35 -2.55
CA HIS A 147 4.72 -8.93 -2.72
C HIS A 147 5.74 -8.38 -3.72
N LEU A 148 5.62 -8.80 -5.00
CA LEU A 148 6.62 -8.60 -6.05
C LEU A 148 6.12 -7.68 -7.17
N GLY A 149 4.92 -7.95 -7.69
CA GLY A 149 4.30 -7.20 -8.78
C GLY A 149 4.77 -7.60 -10.18
N GLU A 150 4.12 -7.03 -11.19
CA GLU A 150 4.41 -7.26 -12.61
C GLU A 150 4.87 -5.99 -13.32
N ASN A 151 3.98 -5.00 -13.48
CA ASN A 151 4.21 -3.78 -14.24
C ASN A 151 4.53 -2.59 -13.35
N GLY A 152 5.30 -1.63 -13.87
CA GLY A 152 5.70 -0.42 -13.15
C GLY A 152 6.66 -0.69 -11.98
N ILE A 153 7.31 -1.86 -11.97
CA ILE A 153 8.27 -2.30 -10.95
C ILE A 153 9.62 -2.62 -11.58
N THR A 154 10.61 -2.89 -10.75
CA THR A 154 11.94 -3.33 -11.22
C THR A 154 11.86 -4.74 -11.81
N GLU A 155 12.01 -4.86 -13.13
CA GLU A 155 11.77 -6.09 -13.91
C GLU A 155 12.44 -7.33 -13.31
N ARG A 156 13.71 -7.24 -12.88
CA ARG A 156 14.46 -8.38 -12.32
C ARG A 156 13.86 -8.93 -11.02
N TRP A 157 13.00 -8.19 -10.34
CA TRP A 157 12.33 -8.61 -9.10
C TRP A 157 10.85 -8.93 -9.30
N SER A 158 10.35 -8.88 -10.55
CA SER A 158 8.96 -9.17 -10.85
C SER A 158 8.60 -10.64 -10.58
N SER A 159 7.34 -10.89 -10.33
CA SER A 159 6.80 -12.25 -10.14
C SER A 159 7.10 -13.15 -11.34
N ASP A 160 6.99 -12.63 -12.56
CA ASP A 160 7.33 -13.35 -13.80
C ASP A 160 8.80 -13.81 -13.83
N ARG A 161 9.71 -12.91 -13.47
CA ARG A 161 11.14 -13.22 -13.44
C ARG A 161 11.50 -14.20 -12.34
N VAL A 162 10.90 -14.04 -11.16
CA VAL A 162 11.06 -15.00 -10.05
C VAL A 162 10.62 -16.40 -10.47
N VAL A 163 9.43 -16.53 -11.08
CA VAL A 163 8.94 -17.83 -11.57
C VAL A 163 9.84 -18.37 -12.66
N ALA A 164 10.22 -17.55 -13.65
CA ALA A 164 11.07 -17.99 -14.77
C ALA A 164 12.47 -18.44 -14.34
N ALA A 165 13.00 -17.89 -13.24
CA ALA A 165 14.35 -18.17 -12.73
C ALA A 165 14.40 -19.32 -11.70
N THR A 166 13.25 -19.80 -11.21
CA THR A 166 13.16 -20.84 -10.16
C THR A 166 12.48 -22.11 -10.64
N SER A 167 12.54 -23.17 -9.84
CA SER A 167 11.83 -24.42 -10.08
C SER A 167 11.15 -24.91 -8.80
N GLY A 168 10.17 -25.81 -8.91
CA GLY A 168 9.52 -26.44 -7.76
C GLY A 168 8.40 -25.63 -7.11
N ILE A 169 8.17 -24.37 -7.49
CA ILE A 169 6.96 -23.61 -7.15
C ILE A 169 5.80 -24.17 -7.97
N ASP A 170 4.64 -24.40 -7.35
CA ASP A 170 3.44 -24.91 -8.02
C ASP A 170 2.46 -23.81 -8.41
N ALA A 171 2.38 -22.72 -7.64
CA ALA A 171 1.66 -21.49 -7.96
C ALA A 171 2.21 -20.30 -7.17
N LEU A 172 1.91 -19.07 -7.63
CA LEU A 172 2.27 -17.84 -6.97
C LEU A 172 1.04 -16.94 -6.78
N ILE A 173 0.83 -16.47 -5.55
CA ILE A 173 -0.14 -15.43 -5.19
C ILE A 173 0.65 -14.14 -4.98
N ASP A 174 0.33 -13.08 -5.70
CA ASP A 174 1.13 -11.86 -5.75
C ASP A 174 0.37 -10.60 -5.31
N GLY A 175 1.11 -9.51 -5.15
CA GLY A 175 0.64 -8.15 -4.83
C GLY A 175 1.59 -7.09 -5.39
N HIS A 176 1.67 -5.91 -4.75
CA HIS A 176 2.58 -4.79 -5.02
C HIS A 176 2.18 -3.87 -6.19
N SER A 177 2.05 -4.37 -7.41
CA SER A 177 1.69 -3.56 -8.59
C SER A 177 0.22 -3.12 -8.65
N HIS A 178 -0.62 -3.63 -7.74
CA HIS A 178 -2.05 -3.32 -7.64
C HIS A 178 -2.88 -3.78 -8.84
N GLU A 179 -2.39 -4.71 -9.62
CA GLU A 179 -3.07 -5.22 -10.80
C GLU A 179 -4.09 -6.31 -10.45
N THR A 180 -5.09 -6.44 -11.30
CA THR A 180 -6.07 -7.51 -11.20
C THR A 180 -5.73 -8.59 -12.22
N VAL A 181 -5.09 -9.65 -11.75
CA VAL A 181 -4.64 -10.81 -12.55
C VAL A 181 -5.36 -12.07 -12.06
N PRO A 182 -6.50 -12.44 -12.67
CA PRO A 182 -7.26 -13.62 -12.24
C PRO A 182 -6.46 -14.92 -12.32
N ALA A 183 -5.75 -15.11 -13.45
CA ALA A 183 -4.87 -16.25 -13.69
C ALA A 183 -3.95 -15.93 -14.88
N LYS A 184 -2.66 -16.08 -14.69
CA LYS A 184 -1.62 -15.94 -15.73
C LYS A 184 -0.69 -17.13 -15.63
N MET A 185 -0.28 -17.67 -16.77
CA MET A 185 0.65 -18.81 -16.83
C MET A 185 2.02 -18.32 -17.27
N VAL A 186 3.04 -18.64 -16.48
CA VAL A 186 4.45 -18.31 -16.73
C VAL A 186 5.28 -19.58 -16.68
N LYS A 187 6.18 -19.76 -17.65
CA LYS A 187 7.07 -20.93 -17.66
C LYS A 187 8.21 -20.73 -16.65
N ASN A 188 8.38 -21.71 -15.79
CA ASN A 188 9.49 -21.77 -14.86
C ASN A 188 10.81 -22.18 -15.57
N LYS A 189 11.90 -22.23 -14.80
CA LYS A 189 13.25 -22.61 -15.28
C LYS A 189 13.29 -23.97 -16.01
N GLU A 190 12.36 -24.89 -15.69
CA GLU A 190 12.25 -26.22 -16.30
C GLU A 190 11.25 -26.28 -17.45
N GLY A 191 10.60 -25.16 -17.79
CA GLY A 191 9.59 -25.07 -18.85
C GLY A 191 8.18 -25.47 -18.43
N ARG A 192 7.94 -25.77 -17.14
CA ARG A 192 6.62 -26.04 -16.58
C ARG A 192 5.84 -24.72 -16.43
N GLU A 193 4.57 -24.73 -16.83
CA GLU A 193 3.68 -23.57 -16.64
C GLU A 193 3.23 -23.45 -15.19
N ILE A 194 3.46 -22.30 -14.59
CA ILE A 194 3.14 -21.94 -13.22
C ILE A 194 2.09 -20.85 -13.22
N LEU A 195 1.03 -21.04 -12.44
CA LEU A 195 -0.05 -20.08 -12.29
C LEU A 195 0.35 -18.94 -11.36
N ILE A 196 0.20 -17.70 -11.83
CA ILE A 196 0.30 -16.47 -11.03
C ILE A 196 -1.08 -15.83 -10.93
N THR A 197 -1.45 -15.33 -9.75
CA THR A 197 -2.70 -14.59 -9.52
C THR A 197 -2.46 -13.38 -8.63
N GLN A 198 -3.18 -12.28 -8.90
CA GLN A 198 -3.17 -11.05 -8.10
C GLN A 198 -4.58 -10.48 -8.02
N THR A 199 -4.99 -9.98 -6.84
CA THR A 199 -6.38 -9.59 -6.56
C THR A 199 -6.68 -8.12 -6.81
N GLY A 200 -5.72 -7.34 -7.29
CA GLY A 200 -5.86 -5.90 -7.43
C GLY A 200 -5.57 -5.17 -6.11
N THR A 201 -6.28 -4.09 -5.88
CA THR A 201 -6.08 -3.23 -4.71
C THR A 201 -7.37 -2.99 -3.94
N LYS A 202 -7.28 -2.42 -2.73
CA LYS A 202 -8.42 -1.94 -1.92
C LYS A 202 -9.48 -3.01 -1.63
N LEU A 203 -9.10 -4.29 -1.58
CA LEU A 203 -10.00 -5.43 -1.32
C LEU A 203 -11.20 -5.51 -2.31
N GLU A 204 -10.97 -5.15 -3.58
CA GLU A 204 -12.01 -5.23 -4.62
C GLU A 204 -12.36 -6.66 -4.99
N ASN A 205 -11.40 -7.54 -4.87
CA ASN A 205 -11.56 -8.96 -5.13
C ASN A 205 -10.99 -9.79 -3.99
N ILE A 206 -11.52 -11.00 -3.84
CA ILE A 206 -10.93 -12.08 -3.05
C ILE A 206 -10.41 -13.12 -4.03
N GLY A 207 -9.15 -13.49 -3.91
CA GLY A 207 -8.57 -14.59 -4.69
C GLY A 207 -8.97 -15.94 -4.08
N LYS A 208 -9.43 -16.86 -4.91
CA LYS A 208 -9.67 -18.26 -4.52
C LYS A 208 -8.79 -19.16 -5.35
N MET A 209 -7.89 -19.87 -4.70
CA MET A 209 -7.05 -20.90 -5.33
C MET A 209 -7.56 -22.28 -4.91
N THR A 210 -7.66 -23.19 -5.88
CA THR A 210 -8.12 -24.56 -5.66
C THR A 210 -7.09 -25.54 -6.20
N ILE A 211 -6.60 -26.42 -5.34
CA ILE A 211 -5.79 -27.57 -5.71
C ILE A 211 -6.71 -28.79 -5.77
N LYS A 212 -6.85 -29.41 -6.96
CA LYS A 212 -7.69 -30.58 -7.14
C LYS A 212 -6.91 -31.86 -6.84
N THR A 213 -7.64 -32.95 -6.61
CA THR A 213 -7.08 -34.29 -6.36
C THR A 213 -6.27 -34.84 -7.53
N ASP A 214 -6.48 -34.32 -8.75
CA ASP A 214 -5.69 -34.67 -9.94
C ASP A 214 -4.41 -33.82 -10.08
N GLY A 215 -4.11 -32.94 -9.09
CA GLY A 215 -2.97 -32.04 -9.08
C GLY A 215 -3.18 -30.73 -9.85
N THR A 216 -4.34 -30.54 -10.48
CA THR A 216 -4.64 -29.28 -11.20
C THR A 216 -4.83 -28.14 -10.22
N ILE A 217 -4.11 -27.02 -10.44
CA ILE A 217 -4.26 -25.76 -9.68
C ILE A 217 -5.05 -24.77 -10.53
N LYS A 218 -6.06 -24.15 -9.92
CA LYS A 218 -6.87 -23.11 -10.54
C LYS A 218 -6.99 -21.91 -9.60
N ALA A 219 -7.02 -20.71 -10.16
CA ALA A 219 -7.36 -19.49 -9.44
C ALA A 219 -8.55 -18.80 -10.10
N GLU A 220 -9.35 -18.15 -9.28
CA GLU A 220 -10.46 -17.29 -9.70
C GLU A 220 -10.57 -16.10 -8.75
N LEU A 221 -11.05 -14.97 -9.25
CA LEU A 221 -11.34 -13.81 -8.44
C LEU A 221 -12.83 -13.76 -8.13
N VAL A 222 -13.14 -13.57 -6.85
CA VAL A 222 -14.50 -13.43 -6.36
C VAL A 222 -14.72 -11.96 -6.00
N ALA A 223 -15.43 -11.22 -6.85
CA ALA A 223 -15.72 -9.80 -6.63
C ALA A 223 -16.78 -9.56 -5.55
N GLN A 224 -17.63 -10.54 -5.28
CA GLN A 224 -18.62 -10.53 -4.21
C GLN A 224 -18.74 -11.93 -3.64
N VAL A 225 -18.74 -12.03 -2.31
CA VAL A 225 -19.21 -13.25 -1.65
C VAL A 225 -20.73 -13.29 -1.87
N PRO A 226 -21.27 -14.36 -2.49
CA PRO A 226 -22.72 -14.48 -2.63
C PRO A 226 -23.40 -14.32 -1.26
N GLY A 227 -24.35 -13.39 -1.18
CA GLY A 227 -25.11 -13.12 0.06
C GLY A 227 -26.09 -14.24 0.47
N ASP A 228 -25.95 -15.43 -0.10
CA ASP A 228 -26.88 -16.55 0.03
C ASP A 228 -26.54 -17.53 1.16
N SER A 229 -25.55 -17.23 2.00
CA SER A 229 -25.41 -17.97 3.25
C SER A 229 -26.52 -17.52 4.21
N PRO A 230 -27.49 -18.38 4.54
CA PRO A 230 -28.60 -17.99 5.41
C PRO A 230 -28.02 -17.55 6.75
N GLN A 231 -28.52 -16.42 7.27
CA GLN A 231 -28.26 -16.05 8.66
C GLN A 231 -28.72 -17.22 9.53
N VAL A 232 -27.81 -17.76 10.34
CA VAL A 232 -28.18 -18.76 11.31
C VAL A 232 -28.88 -18.00 12.46
N GLU A 233 -30.21 -18.04 12.44
CA GLU A 233 -31.02 -17.53 13.55
C GLU A 233 -31.17 -18.61 14.60
N TYR A 234 -30.89 -18.25 15.84
CA TYR A 234 -31.20 -19.08 16.99
C TYR A 234 -32.42 -18.54 17.71
N THR A 235 -33.45 -19.38 17.89
CA THR A 235 -34.62 -19.03 18.71
C THR A 235 -34.37 -19.37 20.17
N VAL A 236 -34.36 -18.36 21.03
CA VAL A 236 -34.15 -18.47 22.47
C VAL A 236 -35.18 -19.42 23.10
N ARG A 237 -34.72 -20.42 23.83
CA ARG A 237 -35.53 -21.42 24.54
C ARG A 237 -35.58 -21.11 26.03
N LYS A 238 -36.58 -21.66 26.72
CA LYS A 238 -36.68 -21.52 28.16
C LYS A 238 -35.43 -22.07 28.86
N GLY A 239 -34.78 -21.24 29.69
CA GLY A 239 -33.57 -21.59 30.43
C GLY A 239 -32.25 -21.29 29.68
N ASP A 240 -32.32 -20.72 28.47
CA ASP A 240 -31.13 -20.23 27.77
C ASP A 240 -30.53 -18.99 28.45
N SER A 241 -29.22 -18.85 28.34
CA SER A 241 -28.46 -17.64 28.58
C SER A 241 -27.55 -17.39 27.41
N LEU A 242 -27.09 -16.15 27.22
CA LEU A 242 -26.14 -15.83 26.13
C LEU A 242 -24.90 -16.73 26.16
N SER A 243 -24.34 -16.99 27.35
CA SER A 243 -23.16 -17.85 27.48
C SER A 243 -23.43 -19.31 27.11
N ARG A 244 -24.61 -19.86 27.45
CA ARG A 244 -24.98 -21.23 27.05
C ARG A 244 -25.25 -21.34 25.56
N ILE A 245 -25.87 -20.34 24.95
CA ILE A 245 -26.08 -20.27 23.51
C ILE A 245 -24.72 -20.15 22.82
N ALA A 246 -23.85 -19.28 23.29
CA ALA A 246 -22.51 -19.12 22.75
C ALA A 246 -21.67 -20.41 22.83
N LYS A 247 -21.74 -21.15 23.95
CA LYS A 247 -21.09 -22.46 24.05
C LYS A 247 -21.60 -23.44 23.01
N ARG A 248 -22.91 -23.48 22.76
CA ARG A 248 -23.53 -24.43 21.84
C ARG A 248 -23.31 -24.04 20.37
N GLU A 249 -23.48 -22.76 20.02
CA GLU A 249 -23.49 -22.29 18.64
C GLU A 249 -22.09 -21.77 18.18
N LEU A 250 -21.25 -21.31 19.13
CA LEU A 250 -19.94 -20.71 18.87
C LEU A 250 -18.77 -21.51 19.47
N GLY A 251 -19.07 -22.58 20.23
CA GLY A 251 -18.05 -23.48 20.80
C GLY A 251 -17.44 -23.04 22.14
N SER A 252 -17.64 -21.80 22.63
CA SER A 252 -17.12 -21.31 23.92
C SER A 252 -18.14 -20.49 24.69
N TYR A 253 -18.13 -20.62 26.04
CA TYR A 253 -18.92 -19.76 26.92
C TYR A 253 -18.50 -18.30 26.84
N ASP A 254 -17.22 -18.02 26.70
CA ASP A 254 -16.64 -16.67 26.72
C ASP A 254 -17.06 -15.83 25.50
N ARG A 255 -17.49 -16.49 24.41
CA ARG A 255 -18.00 -15.84 23.21
C ARG A 255 -19.43 -15.28 23.36
N TRP A 256 -20.00 -15.28 24.58
CA TRP A 256 -21.29 -14.64 24.83
C TRP A 256 -21.30 -13.14 24.55
N THR A 257 -20.15 -12.48 24.70
CA THR A 257 -19.97 -11.07 24.38
C THR A 257 -20.12 -10.78 22.88
N GLU A 258 -19.67 -11.69 22.02
CA GLU A 258 -19.85 -11.62 20.56
C GLU A 258 -21.33 -11.80 20.21
N LEU A 259 -21.98 -12.81 20.81
CA LEU A 259 -23.42 -13.05 20.63
C LEU A 259 -24.24 -11.85 21.09
N TYR A 260 -23.91 -11.24 22.22
CA TYR A 260 -24.57 -10.03 22.73
C TYR A 260 -24.34 -8.85 21.78
N ALA A 261 -23.12 -8.62 21.34
CA ALA A 261 -22.78 -7.55 20.41
C ALA A 261 -23.56 -7.69 19.09
N ALA A 262 -23.69 -8.91 18.56
CA ALA A 262 -24.46 -9.22 17.36
C ALA A 262 -25.96 -8.92 17.49
N ASN A 263 -26.49 -8.84 18.70
CA ASN A 263 -27.92 -8.71 18.97
C ASN A 263 -28.26 -7.49 19.84
N ARG A 264 -27.37 -6.49 19.93
CA ARG A 264 -27.59 -5.29 20.80
C ARG A 264 -28.84 -4.50 20.48
N SER A 265 -29.31 -4.54 19.25
CA SER A 265 -30.56 -3.90 18.84
C SER A 265 -31.81 -4.60 19.42
N LEU A 266 -31.66 -5.89 19.74
CA LEU A 266 -32.75 -6.74 20.29
C LEU A 266 -32.63 -6.94 21.81
N ILE A 267 -31.39 -6.94 22.32
CA ILE A 267 -31.07 -7.21 23.73
C ILE A 267 -30.47 -5.94 24.32
N THR A 268 -31.24 -5.25 25.14
CA THR A 268 -30.80 -4.05 25.87
C THR A 268 -30.04 -4.40 27.15
N ASP A 269 -30.32 -5.55 27.73
CA ASP A 269 -29.69 -6.09 28.95
C ASP A 269 -29.27 -7.55 28.68
N PRO A 270 -27.98 -7.90 28.77
CA PRO A 270 -27.48 -9.23 28.47
C PRO A 270 -28.02 -10.34 29.38
N ASP A 271 -28.52 -9.99 30.57
CA ASP A 271 -29.10 -10.92 31.52
C ASP A 271 -30.61 -11.17 31.30
N LEU A 272 -31.24 -10.42 30.40
CA LEU A 272 -32.66 -10.47 30.12
C LEU A 272 -32.99 -11.06 28.74
N LEU A 273 -32.79 -12.36 28.57
CA LEU A 273 -33.24 -13.08 27.38
C LEU A 273 -34.74 -13.48 27.51
N ARG A 274 -35.53 -13.23 26.48
CA ARG A 274 -36.93 -13.67 26.39
C ARG A 274 -37.04 -14.90 25.49
N THR A 275 -37.68 -15.94 25.96
CA THR A 275 -38.00 -17.12 25.15
C THR A 275 -38.75 -16.70 23.89
N GLY A 276 -38.35 -17.24 22.75
CA GLY A 276 -38.91 -16.89 21.44
C GLY A 276 -38.17 -15.76 20.71
N MET A 277 -37.24 -15.04 21.38
CA MET A 277 -36.36 -14.09 20.66
C MET A 277 -35.54 -14.82 19.60
N LYS A 278 -35.40 -14.21 18.43
CA LYS A 278 -34.54 -14.71 17.36
C LYS A 278 -33.23 -13.96 17.43
N LEU A 279 -32.17 -14.67 17.76
CA LEU A 279 -30.82 -14.14 17.85
C LEU A 279 -30.03 -14.54 16.59
N VAL A 280 -29.30 -13.57 16.06
CA VAL A 280 -28.31 -13.83 15.02
C VAL A 280 -27.09 -14.45 15.66
N ILE A 281 -26.62 -15.58 15.14
CA ILE A 281 -25.37 -16.23 15.58
C ILE A 281 -24.17 -15.56 14.89
N PRO A 282 -23.24 -14.93 15.65
CA PRO A 282 -22.02 -14.34 15.08
C PRO A 282 -21.20 -15.39 14.32
N GLY A 283 -20.54 -14.95 13.26
CA GLY A 283 -19.81 -15.86 12.35
C GLY A 283 -20.72 -16.48 11.29
N SER A 284 -22.04 -16.32 11.36
CA SER A 284 -22.91 -16.43 10.19
C SER A 284 -22.77 -15.14 9.36
N VAL A 285 -22.74 -15.30 8.04
CA VAL A 285 -22.64 -14.15 7.14
C VAL A 285 -23.89 -13.28 7.31
N LEU A 286 -23.71 -12.07 7.87
CA LEU A 286 -24.76 -11.06 7.92
C LEU A 286 -24.78 -10.28 6.61
N ILE A 287 -25.97 -9.99 6.11
CA ILE A 287 -26.14 -9.07 4.99
C ILE A 287 -26.52 -7.72 5.59
N ASN A 288 -25.69 -6.68 5.32
CA ASN A 288 -26.00 -5.32 5.75
C ASN A 288 -27.16 -4.71 4.93
N ALA A 289 -27.59 -3.49 5.28
CA ALA A 289 -28.67 -2.77 4.59
C ALA A 289 -28.41 -2.55 3.08
N GLU A 290 -27.17 -2.70 2.63
CA GLU A 290 -26.74 -2.58 1.22
C GLU A 290 -26.67 -3.93 0.51
N GLY A 291 -27.09 -5.02 1.14
CA GLY A 291 -27.07 -6.37 0.58
C GLY A 291 -25.71 -7.04 0.56
N LYS A 292 -24.74 -6.55 1.35
CA LYS A 292 -23.38 -7.10 1.42
C LYS A 292 -23.19 -7.97 2.66
N ALA A 293 -22.50 -9.09 2.47
CA ALA A 293 -22.08 -9.95 3.57
C ALA A 293 -21.06 -9.24 4.48
N VAL A 294 -21.26 -9.29 5.79
CA VAL A 294 -20.37 -8.70 6.79
C VAL A 294 -20.11 -9.68 7.93
N ASP A 295 -18.86 -9.72 8.43
CA ASP A 295 -18.55 -10.29 9.73
C ASP A 295 -18.92 -9.27 10.82
N TYR A 296 -19.84 -9.64 11.69
CA TYR A 296 -20.42 -8.71 12.66
C TYR A 296 -19.40 -8.20 13.70
N ALA A 297 -18.48 -9.05 14.15
CA ALA A 297 -17.50 -8.66 15.16
C ALA A 297 -16.47 -7.69 14.59
N THR A 298 -16.03 -7.94 13.37
CA THR A 298 -15.11 -7.06 12.64
C THR A 298 -15.79 -5.74 12.27
N ASP A 299 -17.04 -5.78 11.76
CA ASP A 299 -17.83 -4.59 11.45
C ASP A 299 -18.07 -3.70 12.69
N ALA A 300 -18.44 -4.32 13.83
CA ALA A 300 -18.63 -3.59 15.09
C ALA A 300 -17.33 -2.95 15.60
N TYR A 301 -16.20 -3.61 15.44
CA TYR A 301 -14.88 -3.08 15.80
C TYR A 301 -14.51 -1.88 14.92
N ILE A 302 -14.69 -2.00 13.60
CA ILE A 302 -14.46 -0.92 12.63
C ILE A 302 -15.34 0.29 12.93
N LYS A 303 -16.64 0.08 13.16
CA LYS A 303 -17.58 1.15 13.54
C LYS A 303 -17.21 1.81 14.88
N GLY A 304 -16.60 1.06 15.80
CA GLY A 304 -16.04 1.61 17.03
C GLY A 304 -14.92 2.60 16.78
N ILE A 305 -13.98 2.25 15.89
CA ILE A 305 -12.89 3.14 15.45
C ILE A 305 -13.47 4.38 14.75
N GLU A 306 -14.36 4.20 13.78
CA GLU A 306 -15.03 5.30 13.08
C GLU A 306 -15.69 6.29 14.04
N LYS A 307 -16.44 5.77 15.02
CA LYS A 307 -17.11 6.60 16.03
C LYS A 307 -16.12 7.41 16.86
N GLN A 308 -14.96 6.85 17.20
CA GLN A 308 -13.93 7.52 17.99
C GLN A 308 -13.38 8.75 17.28
N TYR A 309 -13.21 8.69 15.94
CA TYR A 309 -12.63 9.75 15.13
C TYR A 309 -13.66 10.58 14.34
N GLN A 310 -14.96 10.29 14.50
CA GLN A 310 -16.03 10.84 13.69
C GLN A 310 -16.08 12.37 13.66
N GLU A 311 -15.81 13.02 14.78
CA GLU A 311 -15.86 14.49 14.88
C GLU A 311 -14.69 15.12 14.12
N THR A 312 -13.47 14.59 14.27
CA THR A 312 -12.28 15.08 13.56
C THR A 312 -12.39 14.85 12.05
N LEU A 313 -12.83 13.66 11.65
CA LEU A 313 -12.89 13.28 10.23
C LEU A 313 -13.93 14.08 9.43
N LYS A 314 -14.99 14.58 10.09
CA LYS A 314 -16.07 15.35 9.45
C LYS A 314 -15.82 16.86 9.40
N VAL A 315 -14.72 17.36 9.96
CA VAL A 315 -14.38 18.77 9.87
C VAL A 315 -14.31 19.18 8.40
N VAL A 316 -15.14 20.13 7.99
CA VAL A 316 -15.14 20.68 6.63
C VAL A 316 -14.01 21.70 6.54
N LEU A 317 -13.08 21.47 5.64
CA LEU A 317 -11.91 22.31 5.36
C LEU A 317 -12.16 23.32 4.25
N GLY A 318 -13.05 22.97 3.32
CA GLY A 318 -13.37 23.79 2.17
C GLY A 318 -14.36 23.13 1.23
N TYR A 319 -14.46 23.68 0.03
CA TYR A 319 -15.36 23.25 -1.03
C TYR A 319 -14.64 23.26 -2.37
N SER A 320 -14.95 22.32 -3.26
CA SER A 320 -14.50 22.34 -4.65
C SER A 320 -15.66 22.19 -5.63
N ASP A 321 -15.69 23.05 -6.64
CA ASP A 321 -16.60 22.93 -7.79
C ASP A 321 -16.19 21.82 -8.75
N TYR A 322 -14.97 21.28 -8.62
CA TYR A 322 -14.34 20.37 -9.56
C TYR A 322 -13.98 19.05 -8.88
N ASN A 323 -13.99 17.96 -9.66
CA ASN A 323 -13.35 16.73 -9.23
C ASN A 323 -11.83 16.88 -9.32
N LEU A 324 -11.14 16.67 -8.21
CA LEU A 324 -9.68 16.61 -8.16
C LEU A 324 -9.29 15.13 -8.27
N THR A 325 -8.58 14.77 -9.33
CA THR A 325 -8.47 13.37 -9.72
C THR A 325 -7.03 12.88 -9.86
N THR A 326 -6.86 11.59 -9.64
CA THR A 326 -5.63 10.84 -9.94
C THR A 326 -5.69 10.15 -11.30
N LEU A 327 -6.84 10.27 -12.01
CA LEU A 327 -7.15 9.51 -13.20
C LEU A 327 -7.15 10.39 -14.46
N ASN A 328 -6.84 9.80 -15.59
CA ASN A 328 -7.11 10.39 -16.89
C ASN A 328 -8.62 10.31 -17.15
N PRO A 329 -9.33 11.43 -17.34
CA PRO A 329 -10.78 11.44 -17.46
C PRO A 329 -11.29 10.78 -18.75
N ALA A 330 -10.48 10.73 -19.80
CA ALA A 330 -10.85 10.12 -21.07
C ALA A 330 -10.77 8.59 -21.06
N THR A 331 -9.81 8.03 -20.31
CA THR A 331 -9.56 6.59 -20.28
C THR A 331 -9.98 5.91 -18.99
N GLY A 332 -10.14 6.69 -17.90
CA GLY A 332 -10.36 6.17 -16.55
C GLY A 332 -9.13 5.48 -15.93
N GLN A 333 -7.99 5.49 -16.61
CA GLN A 333 -6.75 4.92 -16.11
C GLN A 333 -6.04 5.89 -15.17
N ARG A 334 -5.24 5.38 -14.26
CA ARG A 334 -4.44 6.18 -13.35
C ARG A 334 -3.41 6.99 -14.12
N ALA A 335 -3.40 8.31 -13.94
CA ALA A 335 -2.52 9.26 -14.62
C ALA A 335 -1.48 9.87 -13.66
N ILE A 336 -1.81 10.03 -12.38
CA ILE A 336 -0.97 10.72 -11.39
C ILE A 336 0.48 10.16 -11.30
N ARG A 337 0.73 8.96 -11.82
CA ARG A 337 2.02 8.27 -11.80
C ARG A 337 2.81 8.30 -13.11
N ASN A 338 2.27 8.94 -14.13
CA ASN A 338 2.96 9.11 -15.42
C ASN A 338 2.55 10.37 -16.20
N ALA A 339 1.64 11.18 -15.64
CA ALA A 339 1.20 12.45 -16.22
C ALA A 339 0.81 13.43 -15.11
N GLU A 340 0.64 14.69 -15.49
CA GLU A 340 0.09 15.75 -14.64
C GLU A 340 -1.39 15.51 -14.35
N THR A 341 -1.84 15.91 -13.18
CA THR A 341 -3.26 15.95 -12.81
C THR A 341 -3.55 17.16 -11.91
N ASN A 342 -4.78 17.63 -11.91
CA ASN A 342 -5.18 18.77 -11.07
C ASN A 342 -5.02 18.50 -9.56
N LEU A 343 -5.20 17.26 -9.11
CA LEU A 343 -4.92 16.88 -7.72
C LEU A 343 -3.41 16.87 -7.44
N GLY A 344 -2.60 16.46 -8.42
CA GLY A 344 -1.15 16.54 -8.35
C GLY A 344 -0.68 17.97 -8.19
N ASP A 345 -1.23 18.89 -8.98
CA ASP A 345 -0.94 20.34 -8.87
C ASP A 345 -1.33 20.88 -7.50
N LEU A 346 -2.54 20.57 -7.02
CA LEU A 346 -3.02 21.01 -5.70
C LEU A 346 -2.09 20.54 -4.57
N THR A 347 -1.62 19.28 -4.62
CA THR A 347 -0.74 18.73 -3.59
C THR A 347 0.66 19.33 -3.63
N ALA A 348 1.21 19.56 -4.82
CA ALA A 348 2.51 20.22 -4.98
C ALA A 348 2.46 21.69 -4.56
N ASP A 349 1.36 22.39 -4.90
CA ASP A 349 1.11 23.75 -4.43
C ASP A 349 1.01 23.82 -2.90
N ALA A 350 0.35 22.83 -2.27
CA ALA A 350 0.24 22.76 -0.83
C ALA A 350 1.62 22.73 -0.15
N TYR A 351 2.53 21.86 -0.61
CA TYR A 351 3.90 21.84 -0.09
C TYR A 351 4.60 23.17 -0.31
N ARG A 352 4.58 23.71 -1.54
CA ARG A 352 5.27 24.96 -1.87
C ARG A 352 4.77 26.13 -1.07
N MET A 353 3.46 26.33 -1.04
CA MET A 353 2.85 27.54 -0.48
C MET A 353 2.79 27.52 1.05
N VAL A 354 2.52 26.37 1.66
CA VAL A 354 2.44 26.25 3.12
C VAL A 354 3.83 26.32 3.76
N LEU A 355 4.82 25.68 3.13
CA LEU A 355 6.20 25.65 3.64
C LEU A 355 7.06 26.83 3.12
N GLY A 356 6.56 27.60 2.15
CA GLY A 356 7.23 28.84 1.70
C GLY A 356 8.51 28.61 0.90
N ALA A 357 8.49 27.70 -0.08
CA ALA A 357 9.65 27.36 -0.91
C ALA A 357 9.52 27.87 -2.36
N ASP A 358 10.64 27.90 -3.10
CA ASP A 358 10.65 28.21 -4.54
C ASP A 358 9.92 27.12 -5.34
N ILE A 359 10.14 25.84 -4.96
CA ILE A 359 9.64 24.65 -5.66
C ILE A 359 8.92 23.74 -4.66
N GLY A 360 7.76 23.22 -5.07
CA GLY A 360 7.03 22.15 -4.37
C GLY A 360 7.04 20.87 -5.19
N LEU A 361 7.31 19.74 -4.55
CA LEU A 361 7.31 18.41 -5.16
C LEU A 361 6.37 17.48 -4.41
N SER A 362 5.57 16.69 -5.16
CA SER A 362 4.72 15.64 -4.59
C SER A 362 4.83 14.40 -5.47
N ASN A 363 5.19 13.25 -4.90
CA ASN A 363 5.28 12.01 -5.67
C ASN A 363 3.90 11.39 -5.92
N GLY A 364 3.63 10.93 -7.14
CA GLY A 364 2.35 10.33 -7.52
C GLY A 364 1.99 9.07 -6.72
N GLY A 365 3.00 8.40 -6.13
CA GLY A 365 2.82 7.27 -5.23
C GLY A 365 2.22 7.65 -3.87
N GLY A 366 2.47 8.87 -3.39
CA GLY A 366 1.94 9.43 -2.15
C GLY A 366 0.46 9.81 -2.22
N ILE A 367 -0.06 10.12 -3.42
CA ILE A 367 -1.43 10.60 -3.65
C ILE A 367 -2.37 9.41 -3.89
N ARG A 368 -3.24 9.07 -2.93
CA ARG A 368 -3.91 7.77 -2.87
C ARG A 368 -5.41 7.78 -3.16
N ALA A 369 -6.07 8.94 -3.19
CA ALA A 369 -7.51 9.06 -3.42
C ALA A 369 -7.85 10.34 -4.15
N ASP A 370 -8.96 10.33 -4.90
CA ASP A 370 -9.56 11.53 -5.49
C ASP A 370 -10.35 12.33 -4.45
N ILE A 371 -10.48 13.65 -4.66
CA ILE A 371 -11.42 14.50 -3.96
C ILE A 371 -12.57 14.83 -4.90
N LYS A 372 -13.79 14.54 -4.49
CA LYS A 372 -15.00 14.79 -5.29
C LYS A 372 -15.47 16.23 -5.17
N THR A 373 -16.17 16.74 -6.18
CA THR A 373 -16.95 17.98 -6.11
C THR A 373 -17.81 18.01 -4.86
N GLY A 374 -17.83 19.15 -4.16
CA GLY A 374 -18.58 19.35 -2.92
C GLY A 374 -17.69 19.73 -1.73
N ASN A 375 -18.19 19.51 -0.52
CA ASN A 375 -17.42 19.75 0.69
C ASN A 375 -16.18 18.86 0.76
N ILE A 376 -15.04 19.46 1.05
CA ILE A 376 -13.79 18.78 1.33
C ILE A 376 -13.65 18.67 2.85
N THR A 377 -13.57 17.47 3.36
CA THR A 377 -13.41 17.19 4.79
C THR A 377 -11.98 16.79 5.12
N TYR A 378 -11.60 16.85 6.41
CA TYR A 378 -10.31 16.32 6.88
C TYR A 378 -10.13 14.84 6.48
N ASN A 379 -11.22 14.12 6.44
CA ASN A 379 -11.28 12.76 5.95
C ASN A 379 -10.86 12.59 4.47
N ASP A 380 -11.16 13.56 3.63
CA ASP A 380 -10.77 13.52 2.22
C ASP A 380 -9.27 13.81 2.07
N THR A 381 -8.72 14.79 2.80
CA THR A 381 -7.28 15.08 2.79
C THR A 381 -6.47 13.91 3.38
N LEU A 382 -6.96 13.26 4.44
CA LEU A 382 -6.35 12.05 5.00
C LEU A 382 -6.38 10.86 4.01
N ALA A 383 -7.42 10.78 3.18
CA ALA A 383 -7.48 9.76 2.14
C ALA A 383 -6.49 10.01 0.99
N VAL A 384 -6.18 11.29 0.71
CA VAL A 384 -5.15 11.69 -0.26
C VAL A 384 -3.76 11.33 0.28
N PHE A 385 -3.44 11.70 1.52
CA PHE A 385 -2.14 11.48 2.16
C PHE A 385 -2.26 10.57 3.41
N PRO A 386 -2.31 9.25 3.25
CA PRO A 386 -2.54 8.35 4.38
C PRO A 386 -1.28 7.89 5.11
N TYR A 387 -0.09 8.34 4.75
CA TYR A 387 1.18 7.79 5.27
C TYR A 387 1.73 8.57 6.46
N GLY A 388 1.28 9.80 6.69
CA GLY A 388 1.75 10.63 7.80
C GLY A 388 3.20 11.09 7.63
N ASN A 389 3.64 11.35 6.39
CA ASN A 389 4.95 11.90 6.14
C ASN A 389 5.04 13.33 6.68
N MET A 390 6.24 13.72 7.12
CA MET A 390 6.49 15.06 7.66
C MET A 390 7.02 15.99 6.58
N GLY A 391 6.39 17.16 6.45
CA GLY A 391 6.83 18.21 5.55
C GLY A 391 8.19 18.77 5.93
N CYS A 392 9.05 18.97 4.96
CA CYS A 392 10.36 19.58 5.13
C CYS A 392 10.77 20.42 3.92
N VAL A 393 11.76 21.29 4.10
CA VAL A 393 12.34 22.13 3.04
C VAL A 393 13.85 21.97 3.05
N VAL A 394 14.41 21.72 1.87
CA VAL A 394 15.86 21.60 1.66
C VAL A 394 16.36 22.63 0.67
N GLU A 395 17.66 22.98 0.75
CA GLU A 395 18.38 23.74 -0.26
C GLU A 395 19.01 22.78 -1.26
N ALA A 396 18.52 22.78 -2.51
CA ALA A 396 19.03 21.93 -3.58
C ALA A 396 19.52 22.73 -4.78
N THR A 397 20.58 22.28 -5.43
CA THR A 397 21.09 22.88 -6.68
C THR A 397 20.15 22.55 -7.85
N GLY A 398 20.14 23.40 -8.88
CA GLY A 398 19.40 23.08 -10.11
C GLY A 398 19.80 21.76 -10.76
N ARG A 399 21.05 21.28 -10.57
CA ARG A 399 21.50 19.95 -11.02
C ARG A 399 20.73 18.85 -10.30
N GLN A 400 20.62 18.91 -8.98
CA GLN A 400 19.87 17.94 -8.18
C GLN A 400 18.39 17.93 -8.54
N ILE A 401 17.81 19.11 -8.79
CA ILE A 401 16.40 19.24 -9.23
C ILE A 401 16.22 18.57 -10.61
N ARG A 402 17.10 18.85 -11.59
CA ARG A 402 17.04 18.21 -12.90
C ARG A 402 17.20 16.70 -12.80
N ASP A 403 18.13 16.22 -11.97
CA ASP A 403 18.35 14.79 -11.76
C ASP A 403 17.12 14.12 -11.12
N ALA A 404 16.43 14.82 -10.20
CA ALA A 404 15.19 14.32 -9.60
C ALA A 404 14.05 14.21 -10.62
N LEU A 405 13.88 15.21 -11.50
CA LEU A 405 12.89 15.16 -12.59
C LEU A 405 13.19 14.04 -13.59
N GLU A 406 14.47 13.82 -13.92
CA GLU A 406 14.92 12.73 -14.79
C GLU A 406 14.66 11.36 -14.13
N MET A 407 15.00 11.22 -12.84
CA MET A 407 14.72 10.02 -12.06
C MET A 407 13.22 9.73 -11.98
N ALA A 408 12.40 10.76 -11.77
CA ALA A 408 10.95 10.66 -11.71
C ALA A 408 10.33 10.16 -13.03
N SER A 409 10.86 10.59 -14.16
CA SER A 409 10.35 10.28 -15.50
C SER A 409 10.95 9.00 -16.11
N ARG A 410 11.91 8.33 -15.42
CA ARG A 410 12.70 7.23 -15.99
C ARG A 410 11.88 6.07 -16.58
N ASN A 411 10.74 5.78 -15.99
CA ASN A 411 9.89 4.66 -16.40
C ASN A 411 8.82 5.04 -17.45
N TYR A 412 8.69 6.34 -17.76
CA TYR A 412 7.67 6.77 -18.73
C TYR A 412 7.81 6.01 -20.07
N PRO A 413 6.72 5.49 -20.66
CA PRO A 413 5.28 5.75 -20.37
C PRO A 413 4.68 4.92 -19.22
N GLU A 414 5.42 3.97 -18.67
CA GLU A 414 4.94 3.15 -17.55
C GLU A 414 4.72 3.99 -16.28
N GLU A 415 3.80 3.54 -15.44
CA GLU A 415 3.53 4.17 -14.15
C GLU A 415 4.72 4.05 -13.18
N SER A 416 4.99 5.11 -12.43
CA SER A 416 5.98 5.09 -11.34
C SER A 416 5.46 5.85 -10.13
N GLY A 417 5.56 5.27 -8.92
CA GLY A 417 5.25 5.97 -7.68
C GLY A 417 6.09 7.23 -7.48
N GLY A 418 7.34 7.20 -7.96
CA GLY A 418 8.25 8.35 -7.90
C GLY A 418 8.04 9.40 -8.99
N PHE A 419 7.01 9.30 -9.85
CA PHE A 419 6.67 10.37 -10.79
C PHE A 419 6.27 11.63 -10.03
N LEU A 420 6.92 12.76 -10.35
CA LEU A 420 6.76 14.00 -9.59
C LEU A 420 5.66 14.90 -10.19
N GLN A 421 4.74 15.29 -9.34
CA GLN A 421 3.86 16.44 -9.53
C GLN A 421 4.59 17.67 -8.98
N VAL A 422 4.49 18.81 -9.64
CA VAL A 422 5.37 19.95 -9.38
C VAL A 422 4.61 21.27 -9.18
N SER A 423 5.23 22.18 -8.40
CA SER A 423 4.78 23.55 -8.22
C SER A 423 5.98 24.50 -8.24
N GLY A 424 5.80 25.71 -8.76
CA GLY A 424 6.87 26.71 -8.91
C GLY A 424 7.82 26.42 -10.06
N LEU A 425 7.65 25.28 -10.76
CA LEU A 425 8.40 24.96 -11.97
C LEU A 425 7.50 24.33 -13.04
N THR A 426 7.97 24.39 -14.29
CA THR A 426 7.40 23.67 -15.44
C THR A 426 8.51 22.95 -16.19
N TYR A 427 8.20 21.84 -16.84
CA TYR A 427 9.18 21.09 -17.64
C TYR A 427 8.54 20.24 -18.72
N ARG A 428 9.36 19.79 -19.67
CA ARG A 428 8.95 18.89 -20.75
C ARG A 428 9.64 17.53 -20.60
N ILE A 429 8.88 16.46 -20.85
CA ILE A 429 9.40 15.09 -21.01
C ILE A 429 9.38 14.76 -22.51
N ASP A 430 10.52 14.38 -23.07
CA ASP A 430 10.66 13.88 -24.43
C ASP A 430 10.68 12.34 -24.44
N PRO A 431 9.58 11.69 -24.82
CA PRO A 431 9.50 10.23 -24.80
C PRO A 431 10.36 9.55 -25.87
N SER A 432 10.84 10.31 -26.86
CA SER A 432 11.74 9.79 -27.90
C SER A 432 13.17 9.59 -27.40
N VAL A 433 13.53 10.24 -26.27
CA VAL A 433 14.83 10.08 -25.60
C VAL A 433 14.74 8.92 -24.59
N PRO A 434 15.50 7.83 -24.78
CA PRO A 434 15.57 6.76 -23.80
C PRO A 434 16.09 7.26 -22.46
N SER A 435 15.59 6.73 -21.35
CA SER A 435 16.10 7.09 -20.03
C SER A 435 17.56 6.69 -19.86
N GLY A 436 18.38 7.67 -19.51
CA GLY A 436 19.79 7.48 -19.17
C GLY A 436 20.04 7.19 -17.68
N VAL A 437 18.99 7.13 -16.85
CA VAL A 437 19.11 6.94 -15.40
C VAL A 437 19.76 5.61 -15.08
N LYS A 438 20.81 5.67 -14.25
CA LYS A 438 21.45 4.52 -13.63
C LYS A 438 21.12 4.51 -12.15
N VAL A 439 20.75 3.34 -11.66
CA VAL A 439 20.47 3.10 -10.25
C VAL A 439 21.38 2.01 -9.69
N ASP A 440 21.58 2.02 -8.38
CA ASP A 440 22.28 0.95 -7.67
C ASP A 440 21.41 -0.32 -7.53
N ASP A 441 21.93 -1.32 -6.84
CA ASP A 441 21.26 -2.60 -6.56
C ASP A 441 20.02 -2.44 -5.67
N LYS A 442 19.85 -1.30 -5.02
CA LYS A 442 18.68 -0.95 -4.19
C LYS A 442 17.66 -0.06 -4.90
N GLY A 443 17.95 0.37 -6.13
CA GLY A 443 17.12 1.28 -6.91
C GLY A 443 17.36 2.77 -6.64
N ASN A 444 18.43 3.12 -5.92
CA ASN A 444 18.81 4.50 -5.66
C ASN A 444 19.49 5.12 -6.89
N PHE A 445 19.22 6.39 -7.14
CA PHE A 445 19.86 7.13 -8.20
C PHE A 445 21.39 7.17 -8.06
N ILE A 446 22.10 6.89 -9.14
CA ILE A 446 23.56 7.06 -9.22
C ILE A 446 23.92 8.25 -10.09
N LYS A 447 23.42 8.26 -11.34
CA LYS A 447 23.71 9.29 -12.35
C LYS A 447 22.77 9.16 -13.55
N VAL A 448 22.79 10.16 -14.40
CA VAL A 448 22.29 10.04 -15.78
C VAL A 448 23.46 9.75 -16.71
N ASP A 449 23.35 8.69 -17.53
CA ASP A 449 24.35 8.26 -18.50
C ASP A 449 23.79 8.44 -19.91
N GLY A 450 24.08 9.59 -20.51
CA GLY A 450 23.56 10.00 -21.82
C GLY A 450 22.76 11.30 -21.79
N ALA A 451 21.79 11.41 -22.70
CA ALA A 451 20.93 12.58 -22.78
C ALA A 451 19.83 12.53 -21.71
N TYR A 452 19.46 13.70 -21.20
CA TYR A 452 18.28 13.86 -20.36
C TYR A 452 17.03 13.87 -21.23
N ARG A 453 15.98 13.16 -20.81
CA ARG A 453 14.65 13.25 -21.42
C ARG A 453 13.84 14.43 -20.88
N VAL A 454 14.19 14.96 -19.71
CA VAL A 454 13.62 16.20 -19.20
C VAL A 454 14.32 17.40 -19.81
N ALA A 455 13.52 18.33 -20.31
CA ALA A 455 14.00 19.54 -21.02
C ALA A 455 13.09 20.73 -20.70
N ASP A 456 13.50 21.93 -21.15
CA ASP A 456 12.72 23.16 -21.04
C ASP A 456 12.24 23.42 -19.60
N ILE A 457 13.14 23.16 -18.61
CA ILE A 457 12.82 23.34 -17.19
C ILE A 457 12.86 24.85 -16.88
N LEU A 458 11.74 25.39 -16.45
CA LEU A 458 11.60 26.78 -16.01
C LEU A 458 11.22 26.82 -14.53
N VAL A 459 11.86 27.67 -13.76
CA VAL A 459 11.49 27.98 -12.37
C VAL A 459 11.06 29.44 -12.33
N ASP A 460 9.83 29.68 -11.90
CA ASP A 460 9.20 31.01 -11.92
C ASP A 460 9.29 31.71 -13.30
N GLY A 461 9.16 30.91 -14.37
CA GLY A 461 9.21 31.35 -15.78
C GLY A 461 10.61 31.55 -16.34
N GLU A 462 11.67 31.46 -15.55
CA GLU A 462 13.06 31.57 -15.99
C GLU A 462 13.73 30.20 -16.14
N PRO A 463 14.64 30.01 -17.10
CA PRO A 463 15.38 28.76 -17.26
C PRO A 463 16.10 28.32 -15.99
N LEU A 464 15.99 27.04 -15.66
CA LEU A 464 16.65 26.45 -14.49
C LEU A 464 18.17 26.67 -14.57
N ASP A 465 18.73 27.44 -13.63
CA ASP A 465 20.18 27.56 -13.46
C ASP A 465 20.69 26.38 -12.64
N LEU A 466 21.54 25.56 -13.26
CA LEU A 466 22.03 24.31 -12.69
C LEU A 466 22.92 24.49 -11.45
N ASP A 467 23.55 25.63 -11.31
CA ASP A 467 24.49 25.94 -10.22
C ASP A 467 23.84 26.78 -9.10
N ARG A 468 22.66 27.35 -9.37
CA ARG A 468 21.86 28.07 -8.37
C ARG A 468 21.27 27.11 -7.35
N ILE A 469 21.20 27.57 -6.10
CA ILE A 469 20.48 26.90 -5.02
C ILE A 469 19.04 27.40 -5.00
N TYR A 470 18.11 26.47 -4.93
CA TYR A 470 16.68 26.67 -4.79
C TYR A 470 16.18 26.02 -3.51
N THR A 471 15.17 26.59 -2.88
CA THR A 471 14.44 25.94 -1.80
C THR A 471 13.40 24.97 -2.37
N VAL A 472 13.43 23.72 -1.91
CA VAL A 472 12.54 22.65 -2.37
C VAL A 472 11.74 22.13 -1.20
N ALA A 473 10.41 22.24 -1.27
CA ALA A 473 9.46 21.72 -0.30
C ALA A 473 8.90 20.38 -0.75
N SER A 474 8.86 19.43 0.15
CA SER A 474 8.16 18.17 0.03
C SER A 474 8.10 17.50 1.40
N HIS A 475 8.07 16.18 1.44
CA HIS A 475 8.09 15.40 2.68
C HIS A 475 9.43 14.67 2.91
N ASN A 476 9.67 14.31 4.17
CA ASN A 476 10.87 13.62 4.66
C ASN A 476 11.21 12.36 3.88
N TYR A 477 10.22 11.50 3.58
CA TYR A 477 10.38 10.29 2.77
C TYR A 477 11.22 10.54 1.51
N MET A 478 10.94 11.62 0.77
CA MET A 478 11.60 11.89 -0.51
C MET A 478 12.88 12.74 -0.34
N LEU A 479 12.83 13.83 0.45
CA LEU A 479 13.93 14.79 0.51
C LEU A 479 15.03 14.38 1.49
N LYS A 480 14.72 13.60 2.54
CA LYS A 480 15.69 13.24 3.59
C LYS A 480 16.06 11.76 3.56
N GLU A 481 15.11 10.90 3.21
CA GLU A 481 15.21 9.46 3.44
C GLU A 481 15.44 8.66 2.15
N GLY A 482 15.53 9.34 1.00
CA GLY A 482 15.84 8.75 -0.30
C GLY A 482 14.72 7.91 -0.91
N GLY A 483 13.47 8.11 -0.47
CA GLY A 483 12.30 7.43 -1.01
C GLY A 483 12.16 7.61 -2.52
N ASP A 484 11.60 6.63 -3.20
CA ASP A 484 11.55 6.50 -4.67
C ASP A 484 12.91 6.58 -5.37
N GLY A 485 14.01 6.38 -4.59
CA GLY A 485 15.38 6.46 -5.07
C GLY A 485 15.94 7.88 -5.22
N MET A 486 15.28 8.89 -4.64
CA MET A 486 15.61 10.32 -4.72
C MET A 486 16.79 10.71 -3.82
N VAL A 487 17.85 9.90 -3.82
CA VAL A 487 19.03 10.11 -2.96
C VAL A 487 19.87 11.34 -3.35
N MET A 488 19.60 12.00 -4.50
CA MET A 488 20.26 13.24 -4.87
C MET A 488 19.97 14.39 -3.91
N PHE A 489 18.90 14.31 -3.13
CA PHE A 489 18.60 15.27 -2.05
C PHE A 489 19.32 14.94 -0.74
N GLY A 490 19.90 13.73 -0.62
CA GLY A 490 20.66 13.33 0.55
C GLY A 490 21.86 14.24 0.76
N GLY A 491 22.01 14.77 1.99
CA GLY A 491 23.08 15.72 2.33
C GLY A 491 22.81 17.17 1.95
N CYS A 492 21.66 17.50 1.37
CA CYS A 492 21.19 18.88 1.23
C CYS A 492 21.02 19.54 2.59
N ASN A 493 21.23 20.85 2.65
CA ASN A 493 20.95 21.61 3.87
C ASN A 493 19.44 21.65 4.13
N VAL A 494 19.00 21.11 5.26
CA VAL A 494 17.59 21.11 5.68
C VAL A 494 17.31 22.41 6.41
N ILE A 495 16.50 23.29 5.82
CA ILE A 495 16.18 24.61 6.39
C ILE A 495 14.87 24.59 7.20
N GLN A 496 13.97 23.65 6.90
CA GLN A 496 12.79 23.36 7.70
C GLN A 496 12.68 21.83 7.84
N ASP A 497 12.51 21.35 9.07
CA ASP A 497 12.49 19.92 9.37
C ASP A 497 11.25 19.55 10.19
N ASP A 498 10.58 18.45 9.78
CA ASP A 498 9.42 17.87 10.49
C ASP A 498 8.37 18.91 10.91
N VAL A 499 8.05 19.86 10.01
CA VAL A 499 7.22 21.05 10.32
C VAL A 499 5.77 20.67 10.59
N MET A 500 5.19 19.80 9.73
CA MET A 500 3.77 19.46 9.76
C MET A 500 3.55 18.17 8.98
N VAL A 501 2.62 17.33 9.40
CA VAL A 501 2.25 16.13 8.65
C VAL A 501 1.57 16.51 7.31
N ASP A 502 1.82 15.72 6.27
CA ASP A 502 1.37 15.98 4.89
C ASP A 502 -0.15 16.22 4.76
N VAL A 503 -0.96 15.47 5.49
CA VAL A 503 -2.42 15.69 5.54
C VAL A 503 -2.78 17.08 6.07
N ASP A 504 -2.05 17.58 7.07
CA ASP A 504 -2.31 18.90 7.64
C ASP A 504 -1.77 20.01 6.73
N ILE A 505 -0.69 19.77 5.96
CA ILE A 505 -0.20 20.68 4.92
C ILE A 505 -1.29 20.90 3.86
N LEU A 506 -1.87 19.82 3.32
CA LEU A 506 -2.95 19.90 2.34
C LEU A 506 -4.19 20.58 2.94
N SER A 507 -4.54 20.23 4.18
CA SER A 507 -5.67 20.82 4.90
C SER A 507 -5.48 22.33 5.12
N ALA A 508 -4.28 22.75 5.54
CA ALA A 508 -3.93 24.16 5.74
C ALA A 508 -3.94 24.94 4.42
N TYR A 509 -3.47 24.34 3.34
CA TYR A 509 -3.51 24.94 2.02
C TYR A 509 -4.95 25.24 1.59
N ILE A 510 -5.84 24.23 1.66
CA ILE A 510 -7.25 24.38 1.26
C ILE A 510 -7.95 25.41 2.17
N ASN A 511 -7.82 25.29 3.48
CA ASN A 511 -8.56 26.12 4.43
C ASN A 511 -8.03 27.55 4.52
N ASN A 512 -6.70 27.70 4.62
CA ASN A 512 -6.08 29.00 4.94
C ASN A 512 -5.60 29.75 3.70
N GLN A 513 -4.91 29.07 2.77
CA GLN A 513 -4.33 29.75 1.60
C GLN A 513 -5.37 29.98 0.50
N LEU A 514 -6.24 28.98 0.25
CA LEU A 514 -7.34 29.10 -0.72
C LEU A 514 -8.63 29.66 -0.09
N GLY A 515 -8.61 30.00 1.21
CA GLY A 515 -9.80 30.53 1.90
C GLY A 515 -11.00 29.58 1.91
N GLY A 516 -10.75 28.26 1.86
CA GLY A 516 -11.79 27.24 1.85
C GLY A 516 -12.46 27.00 0.49
N SER A 517 -11.91 27.53 -0.62
CA SER A 517 -12.49 27.36 -1.95
C SER A 517 -11.44 26.95 -2.98
N VAL A 518 -11.52 25.71 -3.48
CA VAL A 518 -10.66 25.24 -4.57
C VAL A 518 -11.25 25.75 -5.88
N GLY A 519 -10.59 26.74 -6.46
CA GLY A 519 -11.08 27.54 -7.58
C GLY A 519 -10.77 26.95 -8.97
N ALA A 520 -11.00 27.79 -9.98
CA ALA A 520 -10.90 27.43 -11.41
C ALA A 520 -9.49 27.03 -11.86
N ASP A 521 -8.46 27.38 -11.11
CA ASP A 521 -7.07 26.97 -11.39
C ASP A 521 -6.91 25.44 -11.39
N TYR A 522 -7.79 24.72 -10.69
CA TYR A 522 -7.81 23.24 -10.62
C TYR A 522 -8.98 22.62 -11.40
N ALA A 523 -9.61 23.38 -12.31
CA ALA A 523 -10.76 22.90 -13.07
C ALA A 523 -10.40 21.80 -14.09
N GLU A 524 -9.20 21.90 -14.71
CA GLU A 524 -8.77 20.98 -15.75
C GLU A 524 -8.18 19.70 -15.15
N PRO A 525 -8.79 18.53 -15.34
CA PRO A 525 -8.32 17.28 -14.74
C PRO A 525 -6.90 16.88 -15.14
N ALA A 526 -6.43 17.30 -16.32
CA ALA A 526 -5.08 17.03 -16.82
C ALA A 526 -4.02 18.03 -16.27
N GLY A 527 -4.41 18.88 -15.32
CA GLY A 527 -3.53 19.86 -14.68
C GLY A 527 -3.40 21.17 -15.44
N GLN A 528 -2.43 21.98 -15.04
CA GLN A 528 -2.22 23.36 -15.51
C GLN A 528 -1.19 23.44 -16.65
N GLY A 529 -0.69 22.32 -17.16
CA GLY A 529 0.34 22.26 -18.20
C GLY A 529 1.75 22.47 -17.68
N ARG A 530 1.99 22.17 -16.41
CA ARG A 530 3.31 22.24 -15.78
C ARG A 530 4.23 21.13 -16.28
N ILE A 531 3.65 19.99 -16.67
CA ILE A 531 4.36 18.81 -17.17
C ILE A 531 3.88 18.51 -18.59
N VAL A 532 4.70 18.87 -19.57
CA VAL A 532 4.38 18.68 -20.99
C VAL A 532 5.08 17.43 -21.52
N ILE A 533 4.33 16.49 -22.09
CA ILE A 533 4.88 15.26 -22.67
C ILE A 533 4.75 15.35 -24.20
N ARG A 534 5.87 15.48 -24.91
CA ARG A 534 5.91 15.61 -26.38
C ARG A 534 7.30 15.40 -26.97
#